data_43c9b93cc25253a0ce0c37a6b7edc12c
#
_entry.id   43c9b93cc25253a0ce0c37a6b7edc12c
#
_cell.length_a   1.000
_cell.length_b   1.000
_cell.length_c   1.000
_cell.angle_alpha   90.00
_cell.angle_beta   90.00
_cell.angle_gamma   90.00
#
_symmetry.space_group_name_H-M   'P 1'
#
loop_
_entity.id
_entity.type
_entity.pdbx_description
1 polymer ?
#
loop_
_entity_poly.entity_id
_entity_poly.type
_entity_poly.pdbx_seq_one_letter_code
_entity_poly.pdbx_strand_id
1 'polypeptide(L)'
;VGRVLVQRQLAGATPVVDRVLVLVGRAASQPADNDRAGVWIRGDVAALDVDDWLAVKSKTQARSATTAPSSGLSIRGVDLDAAVLGVFGRKLNDVKVSARSTGDDWRLQLAAREAAGTADWRAATPAMPSGRIVARLTRLAVPEAGELSPPQGAEPRAGTHTDGGANPWPELDVQSAALISKGRDLGRFEMVAKPQATDWRIEKLVL
;
A
#
# COMPACT_ATOMS: atom_id res chain seq x y z
N VAL A 1 -13.17 -13.67 9.74
CA VAL A 1 -14.08 -14.31 8.75
C VAL A 1 -13.88 -13.61 7.42
N GLY A 2 -13.78 -14.36 6.34
CA GLY A 2 -13.64 -13.84 4.98
C GLY A 2 -14.60 -14.55 4.03
N ARG A 3 -15.04 -13.85 2.99
CA ARG A 3 -15.90 -14.37 1.92
C ARG A 3 -15.33 -13.94 0.57
N VAL A 4 -15.29 -14.87 -0.38
CA VAL A 4 -14.86 -14.60 -1.75
C VAL A 4 -16.01 -14.87 -2.70
N LEU A 5 -16.35 -13.89 -3.51
CA LEU A 5 -17.34 -13.97 -4.58
C LEU A 5 -16.59 -13.96 -5.91
N VAL A 6 -16.78 -15.01 -6.71
CA VAL A 6 -16.15 -15.15 -8.02
C VAL A 6 -17.25 -15.21 -9.09
N GLN A 7 -17.15 -14.33 -10.06
CA GLN A 7 -18.03 -14.34 -11.22
C GLN A 7 -17.25 -14.78 -12.46
N ARG A 8 -17.82 -15.69 -13.24
CA ARG A 8 -17.25 -16.21 -14.48
C ARG A 8 -18.14 -15.87 -15.66
N GLN A 9 -17.53 -15.42 -16.73
CA GLN A 9 -18.20 -15.30 -18.02
C GLN A 9 -18.15 -16.65 -18.75
N LEU A 10 -19.32 -17.18 -19.16
CA LEU A 10 -19.45 -18.45 -19.87
C LEU A 10 -19.55 -18.26 -21.40
N ALA A 11 -19.24 -17.05 -21.90
CA ALA A 11 -19.28 -16.75 -23.33
C ALA A 11 -17.97 -17.23 -23.98
N GLY A 12 -17.97 -18.45 -24.55
CA GLY A 12 -16.82 -19.03 -25.24
C GLY A 12 -16.53 -20.49 -24.82
N ALA A 13 -15.56 -21.13 -25.47
CA ALA A 13 -15.16 -22.52 -25.21
C ALA A 13 -14.50 -22.72 -23.82
N THR A 14 -13.99 -21.65 -23.20
CA THR A 14 -13.36 -21.68 -21.88
C THR A 14 -13.95 -20.59 -20.99
N PRO A 15 -14.45 -20.94 -19.77
CA PRO A 15 -14.95 -19.93 -18.83
C PRO A 15 -13.81 -19.04 -18.35
N VAL A 16 -13.99 -17.72 -18.46
CA VAL A 16 -13.02 -16.71 -18.00
C VAL A 16 -13.54 -16.08 -16.72
N VAL A 17 -12.71 -16.06 -15.67
CA VAL A 17 -13.01 -15.29 -14.45
C VAL A 17 -12.69 -13.84 -14.74
N ASP A 18 -13.69 -12.95 -14.69
CA ASP A 18 -13.54 -11.52 -14.95
C ASP A 18 -13.71 -10.66 -13.71
N ARG A 19 -14.36 -11.20 -12.67
CA ARG A 19 -14.68 -10.45 -11.45
C ARG A 19 -14.45 -11.30 -10.21
N VAL A 20 -13.73 -10.72 -9.24
CA VAL A 20 -13.53 -11.32 -7.92
C VAL A 20 -13.73 -10.23 -6.87
N LEU A 21 -14.58 -10.51 -5.90
CA LEU A 21 -14.78 -9.65 -4.73
C LEU A 21 -14.38 -10.41 -3.48
N VAL A 22 -13.40 -9.90 -2.77
CA VAL A 22 -12.93 -10.42 -1.48
C VAL A 22 -13.50 -9.54 -0.38
N LEU A 23 -14.31 -10.13 0.49
CA LEU A 23 -14.90 -9.47 1.64
C LEU A 23 -14.25 -9.99 2.91
N VAL A 24 -13.80 -9.08 3.78
CA VAL A 24 -13.17 -9.42 5.06
C VAL A 24 -13.91 -8.77 6.23
N GLY A 25 -13.80 -9.38 7.40
CA GLY A 25 -14.42 -8.88 8.61
C GLY A 25 -15.96 -8.87 8.54
N ARG A 26 -16.57 -7.80 8.99
CA ARG A 26 -18.04 -7.63 9.01
C ARG A 26 -18.65 -7.56 7.61
N ALA A 27 -17.92 -7.05 6.64
CA ALA A 27 -18.38 -6.99 5.26
C ALA A 27 -18.64 -8.38 4.66
N ALA A 28 -17.99 -9.43 5.17
CA ALA A 28 -18.22 -10.80 4.71
C ALA A 28 -19.62 -11.33 5.00
N SER A 29 -20.31 -10.75 5.98
CA SER A 29 -21.68 -11.13 6.37
C SER A 29 -22.76 -10.30 5.69
N GLN A 30 -22.40 -9.28 4.91
CA GLN A 30 -23.34 -8.39 4.24
C GLN A 30 -23.63 -8.87 2.82
N PRO A 31 -24.85 -8.61 2.30
CA PRO A 31 -25.12 -8.76 0.87
C PRO A 31 -24.17 -7.87 0.08
N ALA A 32 -23.53 -8.45 -0.92
CA ALA A 32 -22.60 -7.71 -1.77
C ALA A 32 -22.78 -8.12 -3.21
N ASP A 33 -22.74 -7.14 -4.09
CA ASP A 33 -22.76 -7.33 -5.52
C ASP A 33 -21.35 -7.12 -6.10
N ASN A 34 -21.00 -7.93 -7.09
CA ASN A 34 -19.73 -7.89 -7.77
C ASN A 34 -19.92 -7.43 -9.23
N ASP A 35 -20.28 -6.16 -9.39
CA ASP A 35 -20.57 -5.53 -10.67
C ASP A 35 -19.32 -5.02 -11.43
N ARG A 36 -18.15 -5.02 -10.78
CA ARG A 36 -16.92 -4.42 -11.29
C ARG A 36 -15.92 -5.48 -11.73
N ALA A 37 -15.35 -5.30 -12.93
CA ALA A 37 -14.31 -6.16 -13.45
C ALA A 37 -13.01 -6.09 -12.62
N GLY A 38 -12.26 -7.20 -12.59
CA GLY A 38 -11.03 -7.35 -11.82
C GLY A 38 -11.25 -7.78 -10.37
N VAL A 39 -10.19 -7.70 -9.56
CA VAL A 39 -10.23 -8.08 -8.15
C VAL A 39 -10.47 -6.85 -7.28
N TRP A 40 -11.48 -6.95 -6.42
CA TRP A 40 -11.84 -5.93 -5.44
C TRP A 40 -11.76 -6.50 -4.03
N ILE A 41 -11.19 -5.74 -3.11
CA ILE A 41 -11.06 -6.14 -1.70
C ILE A 41 -11.80 -5.11 -0.85
N ARG A 42 -12.71 -5.55 0.01
CA ARG A 42 -13.49 -4.67 0.88
C ARG A 42 -13.64 -5.26 2.27
N GLY A 43 -13.67 -4.40 3.27
CA GLY A 43 -14.04 -4.81 4.62
C GLY A 43 -13.28 -4.12 5.73
N ASP A 44 -13.26 -4.80 6.87
CA ASP A 44 -12.61 -4.33 8.07
C ASP A 44 -11.70 -5.41 8.66
N VAL A 45 -10.55 -4.96 9.17
CA VAL A 45 -9.56 -5.81 9.83
C VAL A 45 -9.08 -5.16 11.13
N ALA A 46 -8.75 -5.96 12.13
CA ALA A 46 -8.20 -5.43 13.37
C ALA A 46 -6.79 -4.87 13.17
N ALA A 47 -5.97 -5.59 12.44
CA ALA A 47 -4.62 -5.17 12.11
C ALA A 47 -4.23 -5.68 10.72
N LEU A 48 -3.49 -4.87 9.99
CA LEU A 48 -2.88 -5.21 8.70
C LEU A 48 -1.45 -4.69 8.67
N ASP A 49 -0.50 -5.56 8.33
CA ASP A 49 0.88 -5.17 8.07
C ASP A 49 1.13 -5.20 6.56
N VAL A 50 1.34 -4.01 5.98
CA VAL A 50 1.59 -3.87 4.55
C VAL A 50 2.99 -4.34 4.19
N ASP A 51 3.94 -4.19 5.09
CA ASP A 51 5.33 -4.57 4.85
C ASP A 51 5.45 -6.10 4.76
N ASP A 52 4.77 -6.83 5.66
CA ASP A 52 4.67 -8.29 5.58
C ASP A 52 3.94 -8.76 4.31
N TRP A 53 2.88 -8.08 3.92
CA TRP A 53 2.14 -8.40 2.71
C TRP A 53 2.96 -8.19 1.44
N LEU A 54 3.73 -7.11 1.35
CA LEU A 54 4.66 -6.84 0.25
C LEU A 54 5.78 -7.89 0.18
N ALA A 55 6.30 -8.33 1.33
CA ALA A 55 7.29 -9.39 1.41
C ALA A 55 6.75 -10.74 0.93
N VAL A 56 5.50 -11.07 1.22
CA VAL A 56 4.83 -12.28 0.70
C VAL A 56 4.63 -12.18 -0.80
N LYS A 57 4.16 -11.03 -1.32
CA LYS A 57 3.96 -10.81 -2.75
C LYS A 57 5.24 -11.00 -3.55
N SER A 58 6.37 -10.46 -3.09
CA SER A 58 7.68 -10.62 -3.75
C SER A 58 8.12 -12.08 -3.83
N LYS A 59 7.93 -12.86 -2.76
CA LYS A 59 8.22 -14.30 -2.72
C LYS A 59 7.33 -15.12 -3.65
N THR A 60 6.06 -14.73 -3.79
CA THR A 60 5.09 -15.43 -4.64
C THR A 60 5.37 -15.15 -6.12
N GLN A 61 5.71 -13.92 -6.48
CA GLN A 61 6.09 -13.58 -7.85
C GLN A 61 7.37 -14.32 -8.30
N ALA A 62 8.36 -14.48 -7.44
CA ALA A 62 9.56 -15.26 -7.74
C ALA A 62 9.26 -16.75 -8.00
N ARG A 63 8.21 -17.30 -7.38
CA ARG A 63 7.78 -18.69 -7.59
C ARG A 63 6.87 -18.87 -8.82
N SER A 64 6.10 -17.84 -9.17
CA SER A 64 5.13 -17.91 -10.29
C SER A 64 5.78 -17.71 -11.67
N ALA A 65 7.05 -17.33 -11.75
CA ALA A 65 7.76 -17.18 -13.01
C ALA A 65 7.92 -18.49 -13.80
N THR A 66 7.55 -19.64 -13.22
CA THR A 66 7.84 -20.93 -13.83
C THR A 66 6.64 -21.70 -14.38
N THR A 67 5.38 -21.47 -14.05
CA THR A 67 4.33 -22.41 -14.55
C THR A 67 2.86 -22.02 -14.41
N ALA A 68 2.43 -20.77 -14.41
CA ALA A 68 0.99 -20.52 -14.51
C ALA A 68 0.69 -19.46 -15.56
N PRO A 69 -0.28 -19.68 -16.49
CA PRO A 69 -0.83 -18.59 -17.28
C PRO A 69 -1.40 -17.60 -16.28
N SER A 70 -0.88 -16.38 -16.29
CA SER A 70 -1.43 -15.27 -15.51
C SER A 70 -2.90 -15.16 -15.91
N SER A 71 -3.79 -15.65 -15.05
CA SER A 71 -5.21 -15.33 -15.15
C SER A 71 -5.23 -13.80 -15.11
N GLY A 72 -5.64 -13.15 -16.20
CA GLY A 72 -5.54 -11.70 -16.42
C GLY A 72 -6.30 -10.82 -15.39
N LEU A 73 -6.49 -11.34 -14.17
CA LEU A 73 -7.12 -10.69 -13.04
C LEU A 73 -6.10 -9.89 -12.26
N SER A 74 -6.20 -8.57 -12.36
CA SER A 74 -5.43 -7.64 -11.54
C SER A 74 -6.30 -7.05 -10.43
N ILE A 75 -5.67 -6.71 -9.29
CA ILE A 75 -6.35 -5.97 -8.22
C ILE A 75 -6.64 -4.56 -8.75
N ARG A 76 -7.93 -4.20 -8.75
CA ARG A 76 -8.44 -2.92 -9.27
C ARG A 76 -8.82 -1.95 -8.17
N GLY A 77 -9.16 -2.47 -7.01
CA GLY A 77 -9.53 -1.61 -5.90
C GLY A 77 -9.48 -2.30 -4.55
N VAL A 78 -9.21 -1.49 -3.55
CA VAL A 78 -9.15 -1.87 -2.14
C VAL A 78 -9.90 -0.81 -1.35
N ASP A 79 -10.86 -1.22 -0.53
CA ASP A 79 -11.57 -0.38 0.43
C ASP A 79 -11.52 -1.07 1.79
N LEU A 80 -10.64 -0.62 2.68
CA LEU A 80 -10.42 -1.27 3.97
C LEU A 80 -10.47 -0.27 5.12
N ASP A 81 -11.13 -0.68 6.19
CA ASP A 81 -11.05 -0.09 7.51
C ASP A 81 -10.13 -0.97 8.38
N ALA A 82 -9.10 -0.39 8.98
CA ALA A 82 -8.17 -1.11 9.86
C ALA A 82 -8.04 -0.38 11.19
N ALA A 83 -8.14 -1.10 12.32
CA ALA A 83 -7.87 -0.46 13.59
C ALA A 83 -6.39 -0.07 13.71
N VAL A 84 -5.50 -0.92 13.18
CA VAL A 84 -4.06 -0.65 13.09
C VAL A 84 -3.53 -1.06 11.73
N LEU A 85 -2.78 -0.17 11.07
CA LEU A 85 -2.07 -0.42 9.82
C LEU A 85 -0.57 -0.23 10.03
N GLY A 86 0.21 -1.29 9.85
CA GLY A 86 1.67 -1.24 9.76
C GLY A 86 2.12 -0.86 8.35
N VAL A 87 2.94 0.18 8.21
CA VAL A 87 3.50 0.62 6.94
C VAL A 87 4.86 1.30 7.16
N PHE A 88 5.89 0.86 6.44
CA PHE A 88 7.27 1.34 6.59
C PHE A 88 7.78 1.32 8.05
N GLY A 89 7.47 0.23 8.77
CA GLY A 89 7.83 0.06 10.18
C GLY A 89 7.08 0.99 11.14
N ARG A 90 6.05 1.71 10.69
CA ARG A 90 5.21 2.61 11.49
C ARG A 90 3.80 2.07 11.62
N LYS A 91 3.15 2.39 12.73
CA LYS A 91 1.74 2.04 12.96
C LYS A 91 0.87 3.27 12.78
N LEU A 92 -0.16 3.15 11.97
CA LEU A 92 -1.25 4.10 11.83
C LEU A 92 -2.48 3.54 12.52
N ASN A 93 -3.24 4.38 13.22
CA ASN A 93 -4.42 3.98 13.97
C ASN A 93 -5.69 4.55 13.33
N ASP A 94 -6.80 3.80 13.48
CA ASP A 94 -8.13 4.17 12.98
C ASP A 94 -8.09 4.48 11.47
N VAL A 95 -7.57 3.56 10.70
CA VAL A 95 -7.24 3.75 9.29
C VAL A 95 -8.43 3.41 8.41
N LYS A 96 -8.76 4.33 7.52
CA LYS A 96 -9.61 4.08 6.35
C LYS A 96 -8.78 4.30 5.10
N VAL A 97 -8.66 3.27 4.29
CA VAL A 97 -7.94 3.34 3.04
C VAL A 97 -8.86 2.97 1.88
N SER A 98 -8.85 3.80 0.86
CA SER A 98 -9.46 3.52 -0.43
C SER A 98 -8.40 3.66 -1.50
N ALA A 99 -8.14 2.58 -2.24
CA ALA A 99 -7.14 2.56 -3.30
C ALA A 99 -7.77 2.07 -4.60
N ARG A 100 -7.37 2.69 -5.71
CA ARG A 100 -7.83 2.38 -7.06
C ARG A 100 -6.64 2.28 -7.99
N SER A 101 -6.59 1.22 -8.79
CA SER A 101 -5.55 1.04 -9.79
C SER A 101 -6.03 1.53 -11.17
N THR A 102 -5.11 2.14 -11.90
CA THR A 102 -5.28 2.50 -13.31
C THR A 102 -4.05 1.99 -14.05
N GLY A 103 -4.17 0.82 -14.66
CA GLY A 103 -3.00 0.07 -15.13
C GLY A 103 -2.14 -0.37 -13.95
N ASP A 104 -0.87 0.01 -13.96
CA ASP A 104 0.08 -0.29 -12.90
C ASP A 104 0.17 0.81 -11.84
N ASP A 105 -0.43 1.96 -12.10
CA ASP A 105 -0.48 3.10 -11.19
C ASP A 105 -1.61 2.95 -10.17
N TRP A 106 -1.44 3.56 -9.00
CA TRP A 106 -2.43 3.53 -7.93
C TRP A 106 -2.70 4.92 -7.40
N ARG A 107 -3.97 5.20 -7.17
CA ARG A 107 -4.43 6.35 -6.41
C ARG A 107 -5.02 5.90 -5.09
N LEU A 108 -4.51 6.46 -4.00
CA LEU A 108 -4.91 6.15 -2.64
C LEU A 108 -5.54 7.36 -1.96
N GLN A 109 -6.58 7.11 -1.18
CA GLN A 109 -7.10 8.03 -0.18
C GLN A 109 -6.89 7.40 1.18
N LEU A 110 -6.31 8.14 2.09
CA LEU A 110 -5.98 7.70 3.44
C LEU A 110 -6.61 8.65 4.45
N ALA A 111 -7.29 8.09 5.43
CA ALA A 111 -7.71 8.80 6.62
C ALA A 111 -7.32 7.95 7.82
N ALA A 112 -6.39 8.44 8.62
CA ALA A 112 -5.91 7.82 9.84
C ALA A 112 -5.72 8.90 10.91
N ARG A 113 -5.49 8.47 12.14
CA ARG A 113 -5.19 9.41 13.24
C ARG A 113 -3.89 10.19 12.98
N GLU A 114 -2.90 9.52 12.43
CA GLU A 114 -1.55 10.07 12.20
C GLU A 114 -1.40 10.75 10.83
N ALA A 115 -2.14 10.32 9.82
CA ALA A 115 -2.03 10.86 8.47
C ALA A 115 -3.38 10.88 7.76
N ALA A 116 -3.65 11.96 7.01
CA ALA A 116 -4.85 12.05 6.18
C ALA A 116 -4.52 12.78 4.87
N GLY A 117 -5.11 12.30 3.76
CA GLY A 117 -4.91 12.91 2.44
C GLY A 117 -4.95 11.90 1.31
N THR A 118 -4.25 12.22 0.23
CA THR A 118 -4.17 11.39 -0.97
C THR A 118 -2.72 11.06 -1.29
N ALA A 119 -2.51 9.92 -1.95
CA ALA A 119 -1.23 9.55 -2.52
C ALA A 119 -1.43 8.90 -3.90
N ASP A 120 -0.62 9.30 -4.86
CA ASP A 120 -0.52 8.66 -6.17
C ASP A 120 0.80 7.88 -6.22
N TRP A 121 0.70 6.59 -6.43
CA TRP A 121 1.85 5.74 -6.70
C TRP A 121 1.95 5.47 -8.19
N ARG A 122 3.06 5.83 -8.77
CA ARG A 122 3.43 5.49 -10.14
C ARG A 122 4.40 4.34 -10.14
N ALA A 123 4.08 3.32 -10.91
CA ALA A 123 4.94 2.15 -11.06
C ALA A 123 6.28 2.50 -11.71
N ALA A 124 7.27 1.65 -11.49
CA ALA A 124 8.56 1.77 -12.14
C ALA A 124 8.43 1.67 -13.67
N THR A 125 9.15 2.51 -14.38
CA THR A 125 9.26 2.52 -15.84
C THR A 125 10.73 2.58 -16.24
N PRO A 126 11.11 2.30 -17.49
CA PRO A 126 12.50 2.46 -17.94
C PRO A 126 13.05 3.88 -17.72
N ALA A 127 12.19 4.91 -17.79
CA ALA A 127 12.57 6.30 -17.55
C ALA A 127 12.60 6.64 -16.04
N MET A 128 11.95 5.86 -15.21
CA MET A 128 11.84 6.07 -13.75
C MET A 128 11.90 4.70 -13.04
N PRO A 129 13.09 4.10 -12.95
CA PRO A 129 13.24 2.69 -12.55
C PRO A 129 12.81 2.40 -11.11
N SER A 130 12.76 3.40 -10.26
CA SER A 130 12.34 3.25 -8.86
C SER A 130 10.84 3.46 -8.63
N GLY A 131 10.10 3.94 -9.64
CA GLY A 131 8.74 4.44 -9.42
C GLY A 131 8.70 5.71 -8.58
N ARG A 132 7.50 6.24 -8.30
CA ARG A 132 7.33 7.48 -7.55
C ARG A 132 6.06 7.48 -6.72
N ILE A 133 6.14 7.99 -5.49
CA ILE A 133 5.01 8.29 -4.64
C ILE A 133 4.87 9.81 -4.50
N VAL A 134 3.70 10.32 -4.85
CA VAL A 134 3.34 11.72 -4.67
C VAL A 134 2.23 11.79 -3.64
N ALA A 135 2.53 12.25 -2.43
CA ALA A 135 1.57 12.37 -1.34
C ALA A 135 1.18 13.83 -1.09
N ARG A 136 -0.12 14.07 -0.99
CA ARG A 136 -0.72 15.37 -0.65
C ARG A 136 -1.60 15.19 0.57
N LEU A 137 -1.05 15.53 1.72
CA LEU A 137 -1.66 15.28 3.01
C LEU A 137 -2.27 16.56 3.57
N THR A 138 -3.40 16.44 4.21
CA THR A 138 -3.98 17.53 5.02
C THR A 138 -3.35 17.57 6.39
N ARG A 139 -2.92 16.40 6.88
CA ARG A 139 -2.26 16.24 8.19
C ARG A 139 -1.24 15.10 8.14
N LEU A 140 -0.11 15.31 8.81
CA LEU A 140 0.90 14.30 9.08
C LEU A 140 1.37 14.45 10.52
N ALA A 141 1.14 13.45 11.35
CA ALA A 141 1.66 13.42 12.71
C ALA A 141 2.87 12.47 12.79
N VAL A 142 3.94 12.97 13.35
CA VAL A 142 5.14 12.16 13.63
C VAL A 142 5.11 11.81 15.12
N PRO A 143 4.97 10.52 15.47
CA PRO A 143 4.99 10.08 16.85
C PRO A 143 6.36 10.37 17.49
N GLU A 144 6.38 10.42 18.81
CA GLU A 144 7.64 10.60 19.55
C GLU A 144 8.57 9.40 19.31
N ALA A 145 9.88 9.69 19.29
CA ALA A 145 10.92 8.67 19.09
C ALA A 145 10.90 7.55 20.16
N GLY A 146 10.21 7.78 21.28
CA GLY A 146 10.02 6.78 22.35
C GLY A 146 8.88 5.79 22.10
N GLU A 147 7.93 6.08 21.21
CA GLU A 147 6.87 5.14 20.81
C GLU A 147 7.31 4.23 19.65
N LEU A 148 8.48 4.49 19.10
CA LEU A 148 9.17 3.61 18.18
C LEU A 148 9.89 2.51 18.98
N SER A 149 9.16 1.74 19.80
CA SER A 149 9.71 0.48 20.28
C SER A 149 9.94 -0.37 19.03
N PRO A 150 11.20 -0.74 18.71
CA PRO A 150 11.42 -1.76 17.70
C PRO A 150 10.61 -2.98 18.14
N PRO A 151 9.96 -3.71 17.25
CA PRO A 151 9.28 -4.93 17.60
C PRO A 151 10.28 -5.79 18.37
N GLN A 152 9.99 -6.09 19.64
CA GLN A 152 10.84 -6.93 20.47
C GLN A 152 11.03 -8.26 19.75
N GLY A 153 12.24 -8.53 19.28
CA GLY A 153 12.59 -9.75 18.56
C GLY A 153 12.86 -9.61 17.07
N ALA A 154 12.70 -8.43 16.46
CA ALA A 154 13.26 -8.18 15.15
C ALA A 154 14.70 -7.65 15.36
N GLU A 155 15.67 -8.54 15.31
CA GLU A 155 17.00 -8.12 14.88
C GLU A 155 16.83 -7.34 13.56
N PRO A 156 17.63 -6.27 13.33
CA PRO A 156 17.65 -5.61 12.03
C PRO A 156 17.92 -6.71 11.01
N ARG A 157 16.88 -7.23 10.38
CA ARG A 157 17.06 -8.09 9.22
C ARG A 157 17.70 -7.21 8.19
N ALA A 158 19.04 -7.24 8.17
CA ALA A 158 19.81 -6.83 7.02
C ALA A 158 19.12 -7.50 5.84
N GLY A 159 18.38 -6.71 5.04
CA GLY A 159 17.73 -7.22 3.86
C GLY A 159 18.78 -7.96 3.09
N THR A 160 18.55 -9.23 2.84
CA THR A 160 19.38 -10.03 1.93
C THR A 160 19.37 -9.26 0.61
N HIS A 161 20.44 -8.51 0.38
CA HIS A 161 20.73 -7.85 -0.89
C HIS A 161 20.87 -8.94 -1.94
N THR A 162 19.84 -9.11 -2.75
CA THR A 162 19.98 -9.78 -4.02
C THR A 162 20.76 -8.81 -4.91
N ASP A 163 22.03 -9.14 -5.12
CA ASP A 163 22.88 -8.46 -6.09
C ASP A 163 22.12 -8.29 -7.42
N GLY A 164 22.08 -7.05 -7.92
CA GLY A 164 21.65 -6.73 -9.29
C GLY A 164 20.20 -6.27 -9.47
N GLY A 165 19.39 -6.12 -8.45
CA GLY A 165 18.01 -5.60 -8.55
C GLY A 165 17.94 -4.07 -8.47
N ALA A 166 17.04 -3.47 -9.26
CA ALA A 166 16.67 -2.07 -9.13
C ALA A 166 16.33 -1.75 -7.65
N ASN A 167 16.77 -0.58 -7.17
CA ASN A 167 16.49 -0.12 -5.81
C ASN A 167 14.96 -0.22 -5.53
N PRO A 168 14.52 -0.98 -4.49
CA PRO A 168 13.11 -1.20 -4.22
C PRO A 168 12.38 0.06 -3.72
N TRP A 169 13.11 1.11 -3.37
CA TRP A 169 12.56 2.33 -2.79
C TRP A 169 12.10 3.30 -3.88
N PRO A 170 10.84 3.78 -3.86
CA PRO A 170 10.35 4.77 -4.81
C PRO A 170 10.88 6.17 -4.50
N GLU A 171 10.86 7.05 -5.48
CA GLU A 171 10.99 8.49 -5.24
C GLU A 171 9.81 8.98 -4.40
N LEU A 172 10.07 9.89 -3.46
CA LEU A 172 9.06 10.48 -2.59
C LEU A 172 8.90 11.97 -2.86
N ASP A 173 7.66 12.42 -3.02
CA ASP A 173 7.26 13.82 -3.07
C ASP A 173 6.07 13.99 -2.11
N VAL A 174 6.35 14.44 -0.89
CA VAL A 174 5.38 14.51 0.19
C VAL A 174 5.15 15.98 0.55
N GLN A 175 3.88 16.40 0.55
CA GLN A 175 3.45 17.68 1.07
C GLN A 175 2.35 17.46 2.09
N SER A 176 2.42 18.19 3.22
CA SER A 176 1.37 18.21 4.23
C SER A 176 1.00 19.64 4.56
N ALA A 177 -0.31 19.90 4.69
CA ALA A 177 -0.78 21.22 5.13
C ALA A 177 -0.46 21.47 6.61
N ALA A 178 -0.45 20.41 7.43
CA ALA A 178 -0.08 20.46 8.84
C ALA A 178 0.85 19.29 9.18
N LEU A 179 2.02 19.60 9.71
CA LEU A 179 2.93 18.63 10.33
C LEU A 179 2.77 18.75 11.85
N ILE A 180 2.38 17.67 12.49
CA ILE A 180 2.23 17.61 13.94
C ILE A 180 3.40 16.81 14.51
N SER A 181 4.16 17.39 15.42
CA SER A 181 5.21 16.70 16.15
C SER A 181 5.10 17.03 17.63
N LYS A 182 5.11 16.02 18.48
CA LYS A 182 4.95 16.17 19.95
C LYS A 182 3.69 16.97 20.33
N GLY A 183 2.59 16.71 19.62
CA GLY A 183 1.32 17.41 19.82
C GLY A 183 1.31 18.89 19.41
N ARG A 184 2.39 19.38 18.81
CA ARG A 184 2.48 20.76 18.30
C ARG A 184 2.36 20.79 16.79
N ASP A 185 1.57 21.71 16.28
CA ASP A 185 1.50 21.99 14.85
C ASP A 185 2.73 22.82 14.43
N LEU A 186 3.55 22.26 13.56
CA LEU A 186 4.75 22.90 13.00
C LEU A 186 4.44 23.62 11.68
N GLY A 187 3.19 23.55 11.21
CA GLY A 187 2.76 24.17 9.96
C GLY A 187 2.95 23.28 8.74
N ARG A 188 3.16 23.93 7.59
CA ARG A 188 3.29 23.25 6.30
C ARG A 188 4.61 22.50 6.21
N PHE A 189 4.54 21.30 5.64
CA PHE A 189 5.69 20.44 5.42
C PHE A 189 5.82 20.05 3.94
N GLU A 190 7.04 20.12 3.42
CA GLU A 190 7.37 19.62 2.09
C GLU A 190 8.66 18.79 2.14
N MET A 191 8.65 17.63 1.51
CA MET A 191 9.82 16.76 1.40
C MET A 191 9.89 16.16 0.00
N VAL A 192 11.07 16.22 -0.61
CA VAL A 192 11.40 15.46 -1.82
C VAL A 192 12.62 14.61 -1.49
N ALA A 193 12.49 13.31 -1.74
CA ALA A 193 13.57 12.36 -1.51
C ALA A 193 13.71 11.39 -2.68
N LYS A 194 14.93 11.07 -3.04
CA LYS A 194 15.29 10.09 -4.06
C LYS A 194 15.95 8.87 -3.45
N PRO A 195 15.68 7.69 -4.00
CA PRO A 195 16.31 6.47 -3.53
C PRO A 195 17.83 6.52 -3.80
N GLN A 196 18.61 6.13 -2.79
CA GLN A 196 20.05 6.00 -2.88
C GLN A 196 20.51 4.74 -2.17
N ALA A 197 20.93 3.74 -2.93
CA ALA A 197 21.28 2.42 -2.40
C ALA A 197 20.16 1.81 -1.52
N THR A 198 20.33 1.76 -0.21
CA THR A 198 19.38 1.19 0.75
C THR A 198 18.50 2.22 1.45
N ASP A 199 18.70 3.51 1.17
CA ASP A 199 18.08 4.62 1.88
C ASP A 199 17.49 5.66 0.92
N TRP A 200 16.93 6.73 1.48
CA TRP A 200 16.55 7.92 0.72
C TRP A 200 17.51 9.06 0.94
N ARG A 201 17.90 9.71 -0.14
CA ARG A 201 18.55 11.01 -0.09
C ARG A 201 17.49 12.10 -0.12
N ILE A 202 17.39 12.90 0.92
CA ILE A 202 16.50 14.05 0.96
C ILE A 202 17.11 15.16 0.10
N GLU A 203 16.40 15.58 -0.95
CA GLU A 203 16.81 16.68 -1.84
C GLU A 203 16.20 18.01 -1.40
N LYS A 204 14.99 17.96 -0.83
CA LYS A 204 14.28 19.14 -0.34
C LYS A 204 13.58 18.81 0.98
N LEU A 205 13.71 19.68 1.94
CA LEU A 205 12.96 19.66 3.19
C LEU A 205 12.62 21.11 3.56
N VAL A 206 11.32 21.37 3.74
CA VAL A 206 10.78 22.69 4.13
C VAL A 206 9.77 22.48 5.26
N LEU A 207 9.86 23.33 6.26
CA LEU A 207 8.95 23.41 7.41
C LEU A 207 8.45 24.84 7.53
#